data_273ef14293b30018566764b8952c166e
#
_entry.id   273ef14293b30018566764b8952c166e
#
_cell.length_a   1.000
_cell.length_b   1.000
_cell.length_c   1.000
_cell.angle_alpha   90.00
_cell.angle_beta   90.00
_cell.angle_gamma   90.00
#
_symmetry.space_group_name_H-M   'P 1'
#
loop_
_entity.id
_entity.type
_entity.pdbx_description
1 polymer ?
#
loop_
_entity_poly.entity_id
_entity_poly.type
_entity_poly.pdbx_seq_one_letter_code
_entity_poly.pdbx_strand_id
1 'polypeptide(L)'
;MTLRSSCGFTLVEVLVALSIVAIALTAGTQATLSLTRNAERQSDVLLAHVCAENEMVRARLSRQMPGVGDTRIDCEQAGRNFAVALSVRPTPNPNFRRIDAEVFNGDVPVLKLSTVLGQF
;
A
#
# COMPACT_ATOMS: atom_id res chain seq x y z
N MET A 1 -25.73 -65.43 -1.29
CA MET A 1 -26.11 -64.14 -1.88
C MET A 1 -26.23 -63.14 -0.75
N THR A 2 -25.20 -62.32 -0.52
CA THR A 2 -25.23 -61.31 0.52
C THR A 2 -25.89 -60.07 -0.04
N LEU A 3 -27.08 -59.75 0.47
CA LEU A 3 -27.77 -58.51 0.18
C LEU A 3 -26.95 -57.37 0.82
N ARG A 4 -26.20 -56.61 -0.01
CA ARG A 4 -25.67 -55.33 0.39
C ARG A 4 -26.83 -54.39 0.62
N SER A 5 -27.14 -54.08 1.88
CA SER A 5 -28.05 -52.99 2.20
C SER A 5 -27.40 -51.69 1.78
N SER A 6 -27.88 -51.10 0.71
CA SER A 6 -27.49 -49.75 0.33
C SER A 6 -28.15 -48.77 1.30
N CYS A 7 -27.36 -48.25 2.26
CA CYS A 7 -27.82 -47.15 3.09
C CYS A 7 -27.79 -45.85 2.23
N GLY A 8 -28.95 -45.31 1.93
CA GLY A 8 -29.12 -44.02 1.30
C GLY A 8 -28.93 -42.90 2.32
N PHE A 9 -28.60 -41.71 1.84
CA PHE A 9 -28.49 -40.49 2.66
C PHE A 9 -29.86 -39.98 3.06
N THR A 10 -29.99 -39.42 4.25
CA THR A 10 -31.20 -38.73 4.69
C THR A 10 -31.23 -37.30 4.14
N LEU A 11 -32.44 -36.75 4.02
CA LEU A 11 -32.60 -35.36 3.57
C LEU A 11 -31.89 -34.36 4.51
N VAL A 12 -32.01 -34.59 5.80
CA VAL A 12 -31.35 -33.76 6.83
C VAL A 12 -29.83 -33.78 6.71
N GLU A 13 -29.26 -34.95 6.43
CA GLU A 13 -27.81 -35.17 6.24
C GLU A 13 -27.30 -34.38 5.04
N VAL A 14 -28.03 -34.38 3.92
CA VAL A 14 -27.70 -33.57 2.73
C VAL A 14 -27.81 -32.08 3.02
N LEU A 15 -28.84 -31.62 3.75
CA LEU A 15 -28.98 -30.23 4.14
C LEU A 15 -27.85 -29.74 5.03
N VAL A 16 -27.43 -30.55 6.00
CA VAL A 16 -26.29 -30.24 6.88
C VAL A 16 -25.00 -30.15 6.08
N ALA A 17 -24.75 -31.11 5.20
CA ALA A 17 -23.56 -31.13 4.34
C ALA A 17 -23.50 -29.87 3.43
N LEU A 18 -24.60 -29.50 2.79
CA LEU A 18 -24.69 -28.28 1.96
C LEU A 18 -24.46 -27.01 2.78
N SER A 19 -24.98 -26.94 4.02
CA SER A 19 -24.77 -25.80 4.91
C SER A 19 -23.30 -25.64 5.28
N ILE A 20 -22.59 -26.72 5.60
CA ILE A 20 -21.16 -26.72 5.92
C ILE A 20 -20.36 -26.25 4.71
N VAL A 21 -20.63 -26.76 3.52
CA VAL A 21 -19.97 -26.39 2.28
C VAL A 21 -20.20 -24.88 1.96
N ALA A 22 -21.42 -24.39 2.12
CA ALA A 22 -21.76 -22.99 1.89
C ALA A 22 -20.97 -22.06 2.82
N ILE A 23 -20.87 -22.40 4.12
CA ILE A 23 -20.09 -21.63 5.09
C ILE A 23 -18.60 -21.66 4.72
N ALA A 24 -18.06 -22.80 4.38
CA ALA A 24 -16.67 -22.97 4.01
C ALA A 24 -16.30 -22.16 2.75
N LEU A 25 -17.14 -22.18 1.74
CA LEU A 25 -16.95 -21.38 0.51
C LEU A 25 -16.99 -19.87 0.78
N THR A 26 -17.94 -19.44 1.61
CA THR A 26 -18.05 -18.02 1.97
C THR A 26 -16.80 -17.53 2.73
N ALA A 27 -16.33 -18.31 3.69
CA ALA A 27 -15.12 -17.99 4.44
C ALA A 27 -13.88 -17.97 3.53
N GLY A 28 -13.76 -18.92 2.61
CA GLY A 28 -12.65 -18.99 1.65
C GLY A 28 -12.61 -17.80 0.71
N THR A 29 -13.74 -17.35 0.19
CA THR A 29 -13.80 -16.17 -0.69
C THR A 29 -13.43 -14.88 0.05
N GLN A 30 -13.87 -14.71 1.29
CA GLN A 30 -13.49 -13.56 2.11
C GLN A 30 -11.98 -13.51 2.40
N ALA A 31 -11.37 -14.65 2.69
CA ALA A 31 -9.94 -14.75 2.91
C ALA A 31 -9.15 -14.34 1.64
N THR A 32 -9.56 -14.83 0.48
CA THR A 32 -8.92 -14.48 -0.80
C THR A 32 -9.04 -12.99 -1.11
N LEU A 33 -10.20 -12.38 -0.91
CA LEU A 33 -10.39 -10.94 -1.12
C LEU A 33 -9.53 -10.10 -0.18
N SER A 34 -9.35 -10.52 1.06
CA SER A 34 -8.49 -9.85 2.02
C SER A 34 -7.02 -9.88 1.59
N LEU A 35 -6.55 -11.04 1.12
CA LEU A 35 -5.18 -11.19 0.60
C LEU A 35 -4.93 -10.30 -0.63
N THR A 36 -5.87 -10.24 -1.55
CA THR A 36 -5.76 -9.40 -2.74
C THR A 36 -5.67 -7.92 -2.37
N ARG A 37 -6.52 -7.44 -1.47
CA ARG A 37 -6.48 -6.04 -0.99
C ARG A 37 -5.16 -5.71 -0.29
N ASN A 38 -4.62 -6.64 0.48
CA ASN A 38 -3.33 -6.44 1.14
C ASN A 38 -2.19 -6.38 0.12
N ALA A 39 -2.21 -7.23 -0.91
CA ALA A 39 -1.22 -7.19 -1.98
C ALA A 39 -1.26 -5.87 -2.76
N GLU A 40 -2.43 -5.33 -3.06
CA GLU A 40 -2.60 -4.03 -3.71
C GLU A 40 -2.02 -2.90 -2.85
N ARG A 41 -2.32 -2.89 -1.54
CA ARG A 41 -1.73 -1.89 -0.62
C ARG A 41 -0.21 -1.96 -0.57
N GLN A 42 0.35 -3.16 -0.52
CA GLN A 42 1.80 -3.32 -0.53
C GLN A 42 2.42 -2.79 -1.82
N SER A 43 1.78 -3.04 -2.96
CA SER A 43 2.21 -2.51 -4.25
C SER A 43 2.17 -0.97 -4.26
N ASP A 44 1.10 -0.36 -3.77
CA ASP A 44 0.99 1.10 -3.68
C ASP A 44 2.06 1.71 -2.78
N VAL A 45 2.33 1.10 -1.63
CA VAL A 45 3.38 1.56 -0.70
C VAL A 45 4.76 1.48 -1.33
N LEU A 46 5.07 0.40 -2.03
CA LEU A 46 6.36 0.24 -2.72
C LEU A 46 6.55 1.29 -3.83
N LEU A 47 5.54 1.50 -4.66
CA LEU A 47 5.59 2.50 -5.72
C LEU A 47 5.67 3.92 -5.17
N ALA A 48 4.93 4.21 -4.12
CA ALA A 48 4.98 5.48 -3.41
C ALA A 48 6.36 5.74 -2.79
N HIS A 49 6.99 4.69 -2.25
CA HIS A 49 8.35 4.76 -1.72
C HIS A 49 9.36 5.16 -2.79
N VAL A 50 9.29 4.54 -3.96
CA VAL A 50 10.13 4.91 -5.11
C VAL A 50 9.92 6.36 -5.52
N CYS A 51 8.69 6.84 -5.56
CA CYS A 51 8.38 8.24 -5.85
C CYS A 51 9.02 9.19 -4.83
N ALA A 52 8.88 8.91 -3.53
CA ALA A 52 9.44 9.74 -2.47
C ALA A 52 10.98 9.74 -2.51
N GLU A 53 11.60 8.58 -2.68
CA GLU A 53 13.06 8.46 -2.77
C GLU A 53 13.62 9.20 -3.99
N ASN A 54 12.97 9.11 -5.14
CA ASN A 54 13.40 9.83 -6.33
C ASN A 54 13.45 11.33 -6.11
N GLU A 55 12.46 11.91 -5.45
CA GLU A 55 12.44 13.34 -5.14
C GLU A 55 13.50 13.72 -4.09
N MET A 56 13.73 12.88 -3.10
CA MET A 56 14.80 13.10 -2.12
C MET A 56 16.20 13.01 -2.73
N VAL A 57 16.42 12.03 -3.60
CA VAL A 57 17.68 11.89 -4.34
C VAL A 57 17.90 13.08 -5.29
N ARG A 58 16.84 13.51 -5.98
CA ARG A 58 16.90 14.71 -6.84
C ARG A 58 17.30 15.95 -6.05
N ALA A 59 16.68 16.18 -4.90
CA ALA A 59 17.04 17.28 -4.00
C ALA A 59 18.50 17.22 -3.56
N ARG A 60 19.00 16.02 -3.27
CA ARG A 60 20.40 15.80 -2.87
C ARG A 60 21.38 16.02 -4.01
N LEU A 61 21.04 15.55 -5.21
CA LEU A 61 21.90 15.67 -6.41
C LEU A 61 21.93 17.08 -6.99
N SER A 62 20.95 17.91 -6.72
CA SER A 62 20.92 19.30 -7.16
C SER A 62 22.04 20.16 -6.57
N ARG A 63 22.68 19.70 -5.48
CA ARG A 63 23.72 20.40 -4.72
C ARG A 63 23.35 21.82 -4.33
N GLN A 64 22.08 22.13 -4.26
CA GLN A 64 21.54 23.41 -3.83
C GLN A 64 20.68 23.17 -2.60
N MET A 65 20.82 24.08 -1.63
CA MET A 65 19.96 24.06 -0.46
C MET A 65 18.53 24.39 -0.92
N PRO A 66 17.56 23.48 -0.73
CA PRO A 66 16.19 23.77 -1.13
C PRO A 66 15.62 24.91 -0.30
N GLY A 67 14.86 25.79 -0.96
CA GLY A 67 14.13 26.87 -0.29
C GLY A 67 13.05 26.34 0.65
N VAL A 68 12.84 27.03 1.77
CA VAL A 68 11.74 26.73 2.70
C VAL A 68 10.41 26.92 2.01
N GLY A 69 9.52 25.96 2.12
CA GLY A 69 8.19 26.01 1.51
C GLY A 69 7.64 24.63 1.19
N ASP A 70 6.47 24.63 0.61
CA ASP A 70 5.75 23.43 0.20
C ASP A 70 5.63 23.41 -1.32
N THR A 71 5.91 22.23 -1.91
CA THR A 71 5.82 22.00 -3.36
C THR A 71 5.11 20.67 -3.59
N ARG A 72 4.29 20.60 -4.64
CA ARG A 72 3.62 19.38 -5.04
C ARG A 72 4.10 18.96 -6.43
N ILE A 73 4.46 17.70 -6.57
CA ILE A 73 5.01 17.12 -7.79
C ILE A 73 4.25 15.84 -8.10
N ASP A 74 3.88 15.66 -9.37
CA ASP A 74 3.27 14.42 -9.82
C ASP A 74 4.35 13.40 -10.15
N CYS A 75 4.11 12.15 -9.74
CA CYS A 75 5.00 11.02 -9.98
C CYS A 75 4.21 9.86 -10.57
N GLU A 76 4.64 9.37 -11.71
CA GLU A 76 4.08 8.17 -12.33
C GLU A 76 5.05 7.00 -12.14
N GLN A 77 4.56 5.90 -11.57
CA GLN A 77 5.30 4.66 -11.40
C GLN A 77 4.42 3.47 -11.80
N ALA A 78 4.92 2.62 -12.69
CA ALA A 78 4.24 1.42 -13.16
C ALA A 78 2.78 1.67 -13.63
N GLY A 79 2.55 2.77 -14.34
CA GLY A 79 1.23 3.17 -14.84
C GLY A 79 0.28 3.73 -13.79
N ARG A 80 0.75 3.97 -12.55
CA ARG A 80 -0.02 4.62 -11.48
C ARG A 80 0.49 6.02 -11.21
N ASN A 81 -0.42 6.94 -10.99
CA ASN A 81 -0.11 8.34 -10.69
C ASN A 81 -0.18 8.59 -9.18
N PHE A 82 0.89 9.16 -8.65
CA PHE A 82 0.99 9.61 -7.28
C PHE A 82 1.29 11.10 -7.24
N ALA A 83 0.87 11.75 -6.17
CA ALA A 83 1.27 13.12 -5.88
C ALA A 83 2.24 13.13 -4.69
N VAL A 84 3.39 13.76 -4.87
CA VAL A 84 4.41 13.93 -3.83
C VAL A 84 4.36 15.37 -3.33
N ALA A 85 3.99 15.55 -2.07
CA ALA A 85 4.06 16.83 -1.39
C ALA A 85 5.40 16.94 -0.67
N LEU A 86 6.26 17.83 -1.15
CA LEU A 86 7.53 18.14 -0.52
C LEU A 86 7.36 19.34 0.41
N SER A 87 7.73 19.16 1.65
CA SER A 87 7.72 20.21 2.66
C SER A 87 9.14 20.43 3.18
N VAL A 88 9.68 21.62 2.93
CA VAL A 88 11.03 21.99 3.38
C VAL A 88 10.91 22.94 4.56
N ARG A 89 11.52 22.59 5.66
CA ARG A 89 11.51 23.37 6.91
C ARG A 89 12.92 23.67 7.39
N PRO A 90 13.13 24.84 8.00
CA PRO A 90 14.42 25.17 8.62
C PRO A 90 14.64 24.26 9.85
N THR A 91 15.92 24.03 10.14
CA THR A 91 16.34 23.37 11.38
C THR A 91 17.00 24.41 12.31
N PRO A 92 17.22 24.10 13.60
CA PRO A 92 17.97 24.98 14.51
C PRO A 92 19.36 25.34 13.99
N ASN A 93 20.00 24.43 13.23
CA ASN A 93 21.23 24.71 12.54
C ASN A 93 20.94 25.20 11.10
N PRO A 94 21.35 26.44 10.75
CA PRO A 94 21.03 27.02 9.44
C PRO A 94 21.68 26.30 8.26
N ASN A 95 22.69 25.47 8.51
CA ASN A 95 23.37 24.67 7.48
C ASN A 95 22.58 23.41 7.08
N PHE A 96 21.45 23.14 7.72
CA PHE A 96 20.63 21.98 7.46
C PHE A 96 19.19 22.38 7.16
N ARG A 97 18.54 21.60 6.32
CA ARG A 97 17.10 21.68 6.04
C ARG A 97 16.46 20.30 6.24
N ARG A 98 15.31 20.30 6.87
CA ARG A 98 14.47 19.12 6.93
C ARG A 98 13.57 19.07 5.72
N ILE A 99 13.52 17.94 5.06
CA ILE A 99 12.64 17.67 3.92
C ILE A 99 11.73 16.51 4.27
N ASP A 100 10.44 16.76 4.19
CA ASP A 100 9.41 15.74 4.33
C ASP A 100 8.76 15.53 2.96
N ALA A 101 8.74 14.30 2.48
CA ALA A 101 8.04 13.89 1.26
C ALA A 101 6.85 13.01 1.64
N GLU A 102 5.66 13.49 1.42
CA GLU A 102 4.42 12.75 1.65
C GLU A 102 3.80 12.39 0.30
N VAL A 103 3.56 11.10 0.09
CA VAL A 103 3.03 10.58 -1.17
C VAL A 103 1.56 10.26 -1.01
N PHE A 104 0.75 10.75 -1.96
CA PHE A 104 -0.69 10.54 -2.00
C PHE A 104 -1.08 9.74 -3.23
N ASN A 105 -2.02 8.83 -3.05
CA ASN A 105 -2.76 8.22 -4.15
C ASN A 105 -4.14 8.90 -4.21
N GLY A 106 -4.30 9.85 -5.13
CA GLY A 106 -5.44 10.77 -5.10
C GLY A 106 -5.39 11.67 -3.84
N ASP A 107 -6.39 11.55 -2.97
CA ASP A 107 -6.45 12.30 -1.71
C ASP A 107 -6.02 11.46 -0.49
N VAL A 108 -5.68 10.18 -0.71
CA VAL A 108 -5.31 9.25 0.36
C VAL A 108 -3.81 9.28 0.57
N PRO A 109 -3.32 9.62 1.78
CA PRO A 109 -1.90 9.52 2.10
C PRO A 109 -1.46 8.06 2.16
N VAL A 110 -0.36 7.74 1.48
CA VAL A 110 0.19 6.38 1.40
C VAL A 110 1.44 6.24 2.24
N LEU A 111 2.36 7.20 2.13
CA LEU A 111 3.68 7.12 2.73
C LEU A 111 4.22 8.53 3.00
N LYS A 112 4.99 8.66 4.08
CA LYS A 112 5.76 9.86 4.40
C LYS A 112 7.20 9.47 4.71
N LEU A 113 8.14 10.09 4.00
CA LEU A 113 9.57 9.99 4.27
C LEU A 113 10.11 11.34 4.72
N SER A 114 11.04 11.32 5.65
CA SER A 114 11.70 12.52 6.15
C SER A 114 13.22 12.36 6.07
N THR A 115 13.89 13.43 5.66
CA THR A 115 15.35 13.48 5.66
C THR A 115 15.85 14.87 6.05
N VAL A 116 17.13 14.95 6.35
CA VAL A 116 17.82 16.22 6.59
C VAL A 116 18.92 16.36 5.56
N LEU A 117 18.93 17.47 4.84
CA LEU A 117 19.99 17.84 3.92
C LEU A 117 20.88 18.91 4.52
N GLY A 118 22.18 18.67 4.43
CA GLY A 118 23.21 19.65 4.80
C GLY A 118 23.62 20.51 3.63
N GLN A 119 24.27 21.62 3.93
CA GLN A 119 24.92 22.47 2.94
C GLN A 119 26.12 21.75 2.33
N PHE A 120 26.27 21.85 1.01
CA PHE A 120 27.35 21.19 0.26
C PHE A 120 28.59 22.07 0.16
#